data_d2972df16d3b2dcad06c60d286676f89
#
_entry.id   d2972df16d3b2dcad06c60d286676f89
#
_cell.length_a   1.000
_cell.length_b   1.000
_cell.length_c   1.000
_cell.angle_alpha   90.00
_cell.angle_beta   90.00
_cell.angle_gamma   90.00
#
_symmetry.space_group_name_H-M   'P 1'
#
loop_
_entity.id
_entity.type
_entity.pdbx_description
1 polymer ?
#
loop_
_entity_poly.entity_id
_entity_poly.type
_entity_poly.pdbx_seq_one_letter_code
_entity_poly.pdbx_strand_id
1 'polypeptide(L)'
;MRRLIALACLALAGAIAPVAARATVTHPYVGLTLIEEAATAPRPIKTHVLQVDLSTPGIRLTLTPPAGPRETMRQTTVDFVKDVHAQAGINAHFFLPFPSTDTAAWLIGLAASEGRVFSACETPEQNYALVANAPAINIDRWNRASAIRCGAAANLWTTVSGSAQIVTNGRVTVPAYRDAEHPDGALTPGGPRNYTNASSWYGAVNARTAIGVSRDGRTLTLFTVDARGGSEGMTVGEAAVWLVAKHGVWNALNLDGGGSTSMALADPATGAVSLVNTSSDNPAGRSVASSLAIYAHAVPRLRR
;
A
#
# COMPACT_ATOMS: atom_id res chain seq x y z
N MET A 1 -46.01 -17.00 57.92
CA MET A 1 -46.17 -17.09 56.46
C MET A 1 -45.51 -15.84 55.80
N ARG A 2 -44.28 -15.95 55.29
CA ARG A 2 -43.57 -14.88 54.58
C ARG A 2 -43.55 -15.28 53.14
N ARG A 3 -44.17 -14.48 52.26
CA ARG A 3 -44.17 -14.66 50.81
C ARG A 3 -42.92 -13.97 50.27
N LEU A 4 -42.01 -14.73 49.64
CA LEU A 4 -40.92 -14.23 48.84
C LEU A 4 -41.45 -13.86 47.43
N ILE A 5 -41.27 -12.61 47.05
CA ILE A 5 -41.51 -12.12 45.68
C ILE A 5 -40.15 -12.20 44.96
N ALA A 6 -40.08 -13.10 43.97
CA ALA A 6 -38.91 -13.17 43.08
C ALA A 6 -39.08 -12.15 41.97
N LEU A 7 -38.18 -11.17 41.90
CA LEU A 7 -38.04 -10.24 40.76
C LEU A 7 -37.23 -10.92 39.69
N ALA A 8 -37.83 -11.20 38.54
CA ALA A 8 -37.12 -11.66 37.34
C ALA A 8 -36.62 -10.44 36.56
N CYS A 9 -35.29 -10.21 36.57
CA CYS A 9 -34.65 -9.24 35.68
C CYS A 9 -34.52 -9.86 34.28
N LEU A 10 -35.33 -9.40 33.35
CA LEU A 10 -35.15 -9.67 31.92
C LEU A 10 -34.00 -8.82 31.39
N ALA A 11 -32.85 -9.43 31.15
CA ALA A 11 -31.74 -8.78 30.43
C ALA A 11 -32.07 -8.78 28.93
N LEU A 12 -32.43 -7.63 28.38
CA LEU A 12 -32.47 -7.42 26.92
C LEU A 12 -31.04 -7.40 26.39
N ALA A 13 -30.56 -8.52 25.88
CA ALA A 13 -29.35 -8.57 25.03
C ALA A 13 -29.72 -8.00 23.68
N GLY A 14 -29.47 -6.69 23.49
CA GLY A 14 -29.55 -6.05 22.17
C GLY A 14 -28.48 -6.67 21.27
N ALA A 15 -28.88 -7.48 20.30
CA ALA A 15 -28.00 -7.93 19.24
C ALA A 15 -27.61 -6.72 18.39
N ILE A 16 -26.37 -6.22 18.54
CA ILE A 16 -25.79 -5.24 17.63
C ILE A 16 -25.53 -6.00 16.33
N ALA A 17 -26.42 -5.82 15.36
CA ALA A 17 -26.21 -6.33 14.01
C ALA A 17 -24.91 -5.71 13.45
N PRO A 18 -23.99 -6.49 12.89
CA PRO A 18 -22.82 -5.93 12.23
C PRO A 18 -23.29 -5.02 11.10
N VAL A 19 -22.94 -3.74 11.16
CA VAL A 19 -23.18 -2.81 10.05
C VAL A 19 -22.38 -3.32 8.86
N ALA A 20 -23.10 -3.76 7.82
CA ALA A 20 -22.49 -4.30 6.63
C ALA A 20 -21.57 -3.25 5.99
N ALA A 21 -20.31 -3.61 5.78
CA ALA A 21 -19.39 -2.80 5.01
C ALA A 21 -19.99 -2.61 3.60
N ARG A 22 -20.16 -1.35 3.17
CA ARG A 22 -20.63 -1.04 1.82
C ARG A 22 -19.42 -1.11 0.88
N ALA A 23 -19.44 -2.01 -0.07
CA ALA A 23 -18.43 -2.12 -1.10
C ALA A 23 -19.01 -1.72 -2.46
N THR A 24 -18.26 -0.92 -3.21
CA THR A 24 -18.51 -0.62 -4.63
C THR A 24 -17.40 -1.27 -5.44
N VAL A 25 -17.77 -2.02 -6.47
CA VAL A 25 -16.83 -2.70 -7.38
C VAL A 25 -17.04 -2.17 -8.78
N THR A 26 -15.97 -1.70 -9.42
CA THR A 26 -15.97 -1.24 -10.80
C THR A 26 -14.83 -1.87 -11.59
N HIS A 27 -14.96 -1.90 -12.92
CA HIS A 27 -13.95 -2.42 -13.84
C HIS A 27 -13.58 -1.30 -14.83
N PRO A 28 -12.75 -0.32 -14.41
CA PRO A 28 -12.45 0.84 -15.22
C PRO A 28 -11.73 0.51 -16.54
N TYR A 29 -10.89 -0.52 -16.51
CA TYR A 29 -10.08 -0.98 -17.64
C TYR A 29 -10.03 -2.50 -17.67
N VAL A 30 -9.66 -3.08 -18.81
CA VAL A 30 -9.51 -4.54 -18.95
C VAL A 30 -8.40 -5.02 -18.02
N GLY A 31 -8.71 -5.99 -17.15
CA GLY A 31 -7.80 -6.52 -16.16
C GLY A 31 -7.64 -5.67 -14.90
N LEU A 32 -8.36 -4.54 -14.77
CA LEU A 32 -8.38 -3.73 -13.55
C LEU A 32 -9.75 -3.81 -12.86
N THR A 33 -9.73 -4.11 -11.57
CA THR A 33 -10.91 -4.07 -10.70
C THR A 33 -10.64 -3.12 -9.55
N LEU A 34 -11.41 -2.03 -9.47
CA LEU A 34 -11.39 -1.09 -8.35
C LEU A 34 -12.48 -1.47 -7.35
N ILE A 35 -12.10 -1.65 -6.10
CA ILE A 35 -12.96 -1.97 -4.97
C ILE A 35 -12.82 -0.85 -3.95
N GLU A 36 -13.92 -0.15 -3.67
CA GLU A 36 -13.99 0.89 -2.67
C GLU A 36 -14.88 0.41 -1.53
N GLU A 37 -14.35 0.37 -0.33
CA GLU A 37 -15.06 -0.14 0.84
C GLU A 37 -15.10 0.91 1.94
N ALA A 38 -16.23 0.99 2.63
CA ALA A 38 -16.40 1.79 3.83
C ALA A 38 -16.86 0.92 5.00
N ALA A 39 -16.23 1.09 6.15
CA ALA A 39 -16.61 0.44 7.41
C ALA A 39 -16.73 1.49 8.51
N THR A 40 -17.54 1.20 9.53
CA THR A 40 -17.75 2.08 10.69
C THR A 40 -17.14 1.53 11.97
N ALA A 41 -16.77 0.26 11.99
CA ALA A 41 -16.14 -0.42 13.12
C ALA A 41 -14.76 -0.98 12.71
N PRO A 42 -13.74 -0.89 13.60
CA PRO A 42 -13.74 -0.33 14.96
C PRO A 42 -13.81 1.21 14.97
N ARG A 43 -13.70 1.88 13.84
CA ARG A 43 -13.81 3.32 13.59
C ARG A 43 -14.18 3.55 12.12
N PRO A 44 -14.54 4.78 11.71
CA PRO A 44 -14.76 5.08 10.29
C PRO A 44 -13.51 4.80 9.45
N ILE A 45 -13.64 3.96 8.43
CA ILE A 45 -12.55 3.52 7.54
C ILE A 45 -13.05 3.57 6.10
N LYS A 46 -12.23 4.12 5.20
CA LYS A 46 -12.43 4.04 3.75
C LYS A 46 -11.18 3.45 3.12
N THR A 47 -11.34 2.36 2.39
CA THR A 47 -10.26 1.70 1.67
C THR A 47 -10.52 1.73 0.17
N HIS A 48 -9.44 1.80 -0.59
CA HIS A 48 -9.44 1.72 -2.04
C HIS A 48 -8.45 0.64 -2.46
N VAL A 49 -8.94 -0.33 -3.21
CA VAL A 49 -8.16 -1.49 -3.64
C VAL A 49 -8.24 -1.60 -5.15
N LEU A 50 -7.09 -1.56 -5.81
CA LEU A 50 -6.99 -1.84 -7.22
C LEU A 50 -6.36 -3.23 -7.41
N GLN A 51 -7.16 -4.18 -7.84
CA GLN A 51 -6.67 -5.49 -8.26
C GLN A 51 -6.32 -5.46 -9.74
N VAL A 52 -5.11 -5.93 -10.06
CA VAL A 52 -4.56 -6.01 -11.42
C VAL A 52 -4.38 -7.48 -11.77
N ASP A 53 -5.13 -7.96 -12.75
CA ASP A 53 -4.91 -9.28 -13.34
C ASP A 53 -3.71 -9.23 -14.29
N LEU A 54 -2.55 -9.64 -13.78
CA LEU A 54 -1.28 -9.62 -14.50
C LEU A 54 -1.25 -10.57 -15.71
N SER A 55 -2.21 -11.50 -15.81
CA SER A 55 -2.35 -12.40 -16.95
C SER A 55 -3.12 -11.78 -18.13
N THR A 56 -3.76 -10.65 -17.89
CA THR A 56 -4.53 -9.93 -18.92
C THR A 56 -3.60 -9.35 -19.99
N PRO A 57 -3.82 -9.62 -21.28
CA PRO A 57 -3.04 -9.01 -22.35
C PRO A 57 -3.09 -7.48 -22.32
N GLY A 58 -1.95 -6.83 -22.48
CA GLY A 58 -1.82 -5.37 -22.46
C GLY A 58 -1.56 -4.78 -21.08
N ILE A 59 -1.67 -5.55 -20.01
CA ILE A 59 -1.19 -5.11 -18.69
C ILE A 59 0.34 -4.97 -18.73
N ARG A 60 0.81 -3.80 -18.35
CA ARG A 60 2.23 -3.48 -18.21
C ARG A 60 2.38 -2.55 -17.01
N LEU A 61 3.52 -2.65 -16.34
CA LEU A 61 3.83 -1.82 -15.18
C LEU A 61 5.16 -1.11 -15.39
N THR A 62 5.25 0.12 -14.90
CA THR A 62 6.50 0.87 -14.84
C THR A 62 6.60 1.60 -13.51
N LEU A 63 7.81 1.64 -12.95
CA LEU A 63 8.12 2.43 -11.76
C LEU A 63 8.69 3.77 -12.23
N THR A 64 8.54 4.83 -11.42
CA THR A 64 9.23 6.11 -11.66
C THR A 64 10.67 5.86 -12.09
N PRO A 65 11.08 6.32 -13.27
CA PRO A 65 12.42 6.07 -13.79
C PRO A 65 13.47 6.89 -13.03
N PRO A 66 14.74 6.44 -13.04
CA PRO A 66 15.82 7.20 -12.46
C PRO A 66 16.00 8.53 -13.20
N ALA A 67 16.13 9.63 -12.43
CA ALA A 67 16.29 10.97 -12.95
C ALA A 67 16.91 11.93 -11.94
N GLY A 68 17.53 13.00 -12.43
CA GLY A 68 18.07 14.09 -11.62
C GLY A 68 19.38 13.75 -10.91
N PRO A 69 19.77 14.56 -9.91
CA PRO A 69 21.05 14.42 -9.22
C PRO A 69 21.09 13.30 -8.16
N ARG A 70 19.94 12.70 -7.89
CA ARG A 70 19.78 11.53 -7.02
C ARG A 70 19.18 10.37 -7.82
N GLU A 71 18.43 9.48 -7.16
CA GLU A 71 17.83 8.35 -7.87
C GLU A 71 16.58 8.74 -8.65
N THR A 72 15.74 9.63 -8.09
CA THR A 72 14.49 10.05 -8.76
C THR A 72 14.18 11.52 -8.54
N MET A 73 13.31 12.07 -9.40
CA MET A 73 12.66 13.36 -9.17
C MET A 73 11.30 13.14 -8.51
N ARG A 74 10.99 13.98 -7.51
CA ARG A 74 9.70 13.90 -6.80
C ARG A 74 8.60 14.51 -7.63
N GLN A 75 7.48 13.82 -7.69
CA GLN A 75 6.25 14.32 -8.29
C GLN A 75 5.02 13.66 -7.62
N THR A 76 3.84 14.21 -7.82
CA THR A 76 2.63 13.55 -7.34
C THR A 76 2.36 12.27 -8.14
N THR A 77 1.70 11.29 -7.53
CA THR A 77 1.30 10.07 -8.26
C THR A 77 0.37 10.41 -9.44
N VAL A 78 -0.47 11.44 -9.30
CA VAL A 78 -1.33 11.93 -10.38
C VAL A 78 -0.52 12.44 -11.57
N ASP A 79 0.49 13.28 -11.31
CA ASP A 79 1.32 13.82 -12.40
C ASP A 79 2.17 12.72 -13.05
N PHE A 80 2.71 11.79 -12.24
CA PHE A 80 3.43 10.65 -12.80
C PHE A 80 2.54 9.83 -13.76
N VAL A 81 1.31 9.49 -13.34
CA VAL A 81 0.38 8.73 -14.20
C VAL A 81 0.04 9.48 -15.49
N LYS A 82 -0.13 10.83 -15.41
CA LYS A 82 -0.33 11.68 -16.59
C LYS A 82 0.87 11.66 -17.52
N ASP A 83 2.07 11.88 -16.97
CA ASP A 83 3.30 12.03 -17.76
C ASP A 83 3.64 10.75 -18.52
N VAL A 84 3.41 9.59 -17.91
CA VAL A 84 3.66 8.30 -18.57
C VAL A 84 2.44 7.75 -19.34
N HIS A 85 1.33 8.51 -19.37
CA HIS A 85 0.09 8.11 -20.04
C HIS A 85 -0.47 6.75 -19.58
N ALA A 86 -0.31 6.43 -18.30
CA ALA A 86 -0.82 5.21 -17.70
C ALA A 86 -2.30 5.36 -17.29
N GLN A 87 -2.96 4.24 -17.02
CA GLN A 87 -4.36 4.21 -16.63
C GLN A 87 -4.55 4.29 -15.12
N ALA A 88 -3.58 3.81 -14.34
CA ALA A 88 -3.62 3.88 -12.88
C ALA A 88 -2.21 4.00 -12.30
N GLY A 89 -2.12 4.36 -11.03
CA GLY A 89 -0.86 4.35 -10.29
C GLY A 89 -1.06 4.45 -8.78
N ILE A 90 -0.01 4.10 -8.05
CA ILE A 90 0.04 4.16 -6.60
C ILE A 90 1.43 4.65 -6.17
N ASN A 91 1.53 5.41 -5.08
CA ASN A 91 2.83 5.73 -4.49
C ASN A 91 3.54 4.46 -4.00
N ALA A 92 4.87 4.47 -3.96
CA ALA A 92 5.65 3.27 -3.73
C ALA A 92 6.63 3.39 -2.55
N HIS A 93 7.90 3.61 -2.83
CA HIS A 93 8.97 3.55 -1.84
C HIS A 93 8.91 4.66 -0.79
N PHE A 94 9.41 4.35 0.40
CA PHE A 94 9.93 5.37 1.31
C PHE A 94 11.13 6.08 0.67
N PHE A 95 11.43 7.31 1.10
CA PHE A 95 12.45 8.11 0.44
C PHE A 95 13.12 9.13 1.38
N LEU A 96 14.33 9.55 1.01
CA LEU A 96 15.11 10.56 1.70
C LEU A 96 15.59 11.64 0.71
N PRO A 97 15.86 12.86 1.22
CA PRO A 97 15.62 13.36 2.57
C PRO A 97 14.13 13.61 2.82
N PHE A 98 13.68 13.37 4.04
CA PHE A 98 12.32 13.68 4.47
C PHE A 98 12.30 14.03 5.97
N PRO A 99 11.63 15.12 6.41
CA PRO A 99 10.99 16.15 5.56
C PRO A 99 12.00 17.00 4.81
N SER A 100 11.67 17.46 3.60
CA SER A 100 12.54 18.31 2.80
C SER A 100 11.76 18.96 1.64
N THR A 101 12.23 20.13 1.19
CA THR A 101 11.77 20.81 -0.02
C THR A 101 12.53 20.39 -1.28
N ASP A 102 13.51 19.48 -1.17
CA ASP A 102 14.27 18.98 -2.30
C ASP A 102 13.37 18.34 -3.36
N THR A 103 13.68 18.61 -4.60
CA THR A 103 12.96 18.06 -5.76
C THR A 103 13.45 16.68 -6.17
N ALA A 104 14.64 16.26 -5.71
CA ALA A 104 15.23 14.95 -5.97
C ALA A 104 15.28 14.10 -4.68
N ALA A 105 15.21 12.79 -4.82
CA ALA A 105 15.21 11.87 -3.70
C ALA A 105 16.02 10.59 -3.98
N TRP A 106 16.52 9.98 -2.88
CA TRP A 106 16.92 8.59 -2.83
C TRP A 106 15.73 7.75 -2.37
N LEU A 107 15.54 6.60 -2.99
CA LEU A 107 14.58 5.59 -2.55
C LEU A 107 15.17 4.80 -1.40
N ILE A 108 14.32 4.26 -0.56
CA ILE A 108 14.74 3.31 0.48
C ILE A 108 14.32 1.91 0.02
N GLY A 109 15.31 1.07 -0.26
CA GLY A 109 15.16 -0.30 -0.73
C GLY A 109 15.36 -0.47 -2.23
N LEU A 110 15.43 -1.74 -2.61
CA LEU A 110 15.67 -2.16 -3.99
C LEU A 110 14.59 -1.63 -4.93
N ALA A 111 15.01 -0.95 -5.98
CA ALA A 111 14.12 -0.48 -7.05
C ALA A 111 14.67 -0.85 -8.43
N ALA A 112 13.77 -1.34 -9.27
CA ALA A 112 14.05 -1.55 -10.69
C ALA A 112 12.85 -1.10 -11.54
N SER A 113 13.13 -0.55 -12.70
CA SER A 113 12.14 -0.21 -13.71
C SER A 113 12.62 -0.71 -15.07
N GLU A 114 11.78 -1.50 -15.74
CA GLU A 114 12.05 -2.11 -17.04
C GLU A 114 13.40 -2.85 -17.11
N GLY A 115 13.72 -3.58 -16.03
CA GLY A 115 14.95 -4.36 -15.91
C GLY A 115 16.19 -3.58 -15.48
N ARG A 116 16.10 -2.26 -15.36
CA ARG A 116 17.17 -1.41 -14.86
C ARG A 116 17.05 -1.24 -13.35
N VAL A 117 17.99 -1.79 -12.58
CA VAL A 117 18.14 -1.51 -11.15
C VAL A 117 18.80 -0.13 -10.99
N PHE A 118 18.21 0.74 -10.16
CA PHE A 118 18.71 2.10 -9.94
C PHE A 118 18.72 2.52 -8.47
N SER A 119 18.07 1.75 -7.60
CA SER A 119 18.26 1.82 -6.16
C SER A 119 18.64 0.43 -5.66
N ALA A 120 19.72 0.37 -4.91
CA ALA A 120 20.24 -0.89 -4.37
C ALA A 120 19.59 -1.26 -3.03
N CYS A 121 19.93 -2.42 -2.51
CA CYS A 121 19.61 -2.79 -1.14
C CYS A 121 20.39 -1.89 -0.17
N GLU A 122 19.72 -1.29 0.80
CA GLU A 122 20.40 -0.54 1.84
C GLU A 122 21.10 -1.43 2.83
N THR A 123 22.16 -0.87 3.42
CA THR A 123 22.77 -1.39 4.64
C THR A 123 21.89 -1.02 5.86
N PRO A 124 22.07 -1.69 7.01
CA PRO A 124 21.38 -1.34 8.23
C PRO A 124 21.58 0.13 8.67
N GLU A 125 22.73 0.70 8.39
CA GLU A 125 23.07 2.09 8.75
C GLU A 125 22.29 3.10 7.90
N GLN A 126 21.99 2.77 6.66
CA GLN A 126 21.23 3.63 5.74
C GLN A 126 19.73 3.55 6.01
N ASN A 127 19.27 2.47 6.65
CA ASN A 127 17.87 2.13 6.82
C ASN A 127 17.45 2.08 8.29
N TYR A 128 17.68 3.16 9.01
CA TYR A 128 17.39 3.24 10.45
C TYR A 128 15.89 3.20 10.80
N ALA A 129 15.01 3.52 9.87
CA ALA A 129 13.57 3.57 10.08
C ALA A 129 12.81 2.36 9.55
N LEU A 130 13.50 1.41 8.91
CA LEU A 130 12.90 0.32 8.18
C LEU A 130 13.53 -1.03 8.56
N VAL A 131 12.93 -2.11 8.11
CA VAL A 131 13.51 -3.46 8.25
C VAL A 131 14.79 -3.55 7.41
N ALA A 132 15.88 -3.99 8.03
CA ALA A 132 17.13 -4.25 7.33
C ALA A 132 16.91 -5.19 6.13
N ASN A 133 17.54 -4.91 5.00
CA ASN A 133 17.33 -5.63 3.74
C ASN A 133 15.83 -5.65 3.38
N ALA A 134 15.25 -4.48 3.26
CA ALA A 134 13.84 -4.28 3.02
C ALA A 134 13.29 -5.26 1.97
N PRO A 135 12.17 -5.92 2.26
CA PRO A 135 11.56 -6.84 1.32
C PRO A 135 11.05 -6.11 0.09
N ALA A 136 11.01 -6.78 -1.05
CA ALA A 136 10.49 -6.22 -2.28
C ALA A 136 9.47 -7.14 -2.94
N ILE A 137 8.55 -6.56 -3.70
CA ILE A 137 7.76 -7.24 -4.72
C ILE A 137 8.44 -6.97 -6.06
N ASN A 138 8.78 -8.04 -6.76
CA ASN A 138 9.24 -7.99 -8.14
C ASN A 138 8.14 -8.52 -9.07
N ILE A 139 7.79 -7.73 -10.07
CA ILE A 139 6.97 -8.16 -11.21
C ILE A 139 7.95 -8.38 -12.36
N ASP A 140 8.10 -9.61 -12.82
CA ASP A 140 9.03 -9.95 -13.89
C ASP A 140 8.52 -9.49 -15.27
N ARG A 141 9.35 -9.64 -16.31
CA ARG A 141 9.00 -9.23 -17.68
C ARG A 141 7.83 -10.01 -18.30
N TRP A 142 7.41 -11.11 -17.66
CA TRP A 142 6.24 -11.92 -18.06
C TRP A 142 5.01 -11.65 -17.20
N ASN A 143 5.03 -10.54 -16.43
CA ASN A 143 3.97 -10.16 -15.51
C ASN A 143 3.69 -11.22 -14.44
N ARG A 144 4.72 -11.83 -13.87
CA ARG A 144 4.58 -12.66 -12.67
C ARG A 144 5.16 -11.91 -11.47
N ALA A 145 4.33 -11.75 -10.47
CA ALA A 145 4.71 -11.06 -9.26
C ALA A 145 5.15 -12.05 -8.17
N SER A 146 6.19 -11.68 -7.44
CA SER A 146 6.70 -12.47 -6.32
C SER A 146 7.28 -11.55 -5.23
N ALA A 147 7.14 -11.97 -3.98
CA ALA A 147 7.88 -11.36 -2.88
C ALA A 147 9.32 -11.89 -2.87
N ILE A 148 10.27 -10.98 -2.83
CA ILE A 148 11.70 -11.29 -2.80
C ILE A 148 12.38 -10.56 -1.63
N ARG A 149 13.58 -10.98 -1.31
CA ARG A 149 14.47 -10.27 -0.39
C ARG A 149 15.68 -9.76 -1.13
N CYS A 150 16.26 -8.69 -0.64
CA CYS A 150 17.53 -8.15 -1.11
C CYS A 150 18.60 -9.25 -1.16
N GLY A 151 19.35 -9.30 -2.28
CA GLY A 151 20.36 -10.32 -2.53
C GLY A 151 19.83 -11.65 -3.09
N ALA A 152 18.50 -11.83 -3.20
CA ALA A 152 17.95 -12.98 -3.90
C ALA A 152 18.26 -12.91 -5.40
N ALA A 153 18.69 -14.01 -5.99
CA ALA A 153 18.83 -14.14 -7.43
C ALA A 153 17.43 -14.09 -8.06
N ALA A 154 17.10 -13.00 -8.73
CA ALA A 154 15.83 -12.81 -9.40
C ALA A 154 16.04 -12.03 -10.70
N ASN A 155 15.22 -12.34 -11.71
CA ASN A 155 15.13 -11.50 -12.90
C ASN A 155 14.34 -10.25 -12.58
N LEU A 156 15.01 -9.23 -12.07
CA LEU A 156 14.39 -7.98 -11.69
C LEU A 156 13.88 -7.26 -12.94
N TRP A 157 12.61 -6.84 -12.91
CA TRP A 157 12.04 -6.07 -14.00
C TRP A 157 11.34 -4.80 -13.49
N THR A 158 10.23 -4.92 -12.76
CA THR A 158 9.62 -3.82 -12.01
C THR A 158 9.62 -4.22 -10.54
N THR A 159 10.43 -3.55 -9.73
CA THR A 159 10.68 -3.93 -8.35
C THR A 159 10.37 -2.78 -7.42
N VAL A 160 9.54 -3.04 -6.42
CA VAL A 160 9.11 -2.07 -5.38
C VAL A 160 9.45 -2.63 -4.02
N SER A 161 10.22 -1.89 -3.24
CA SER A 161 10.50 -2.24 -1.84
C SER A 161 9.55 -1.53 -0.88
N GLY A 162 9.25 -2.20 0.23
CA GLY A 162 8.49 -1.67 1.35
C GLY A 162 9.26 -1.70 2.65
N SER A 163 8.72 -1.08 3.69
CA SER A 163 9.35 -1.08 5.02
C SER A 163 9.37 -2.46 5.65
N ALA A 164 8.36 -3.27 5.40
CA ALA A 164 8.20 -4.61 5.97
C ALA A 164 7.32 -5.48 5.10
N GLN A 165 7.58 -6.79 5.13
CA GLN A 165 6.63 -7.78 4.67
C GLN A 165 5.59 -8.01 5.78
N ILE A 166 4.35 -7.61 5.52
CA ILE A 166 3.26 -7.62 6.49
C ILE A 166 2.33 -8.83 6.35
N VAL A 167 2.38 -9.50 5.19
CA VAL A 167 1.73 -10.79 4.95
C VAL A 167 2.73 -11.74 4.33
N THR A 168 2.83 -12.94 4.87
CA THR A 168 3.69 -14.01 4.36
C THR A 168 2.89 -15.31 4.25
N ASN A 169 2.80 -15.85 3.05
CA ASN A 169 2.11 -17.12 2.77
C ASN A 169 0.65 -17.12 3.32
N GLY A 170 -0.08 -16.01 3.11
CA GLY A 170 -1.45 -15.82 3.54
C GLY A 170 -1.64 -15.59 5.04
N ARG A 171 -0.56 -15.37 5.78
CA ARG A 171 -0.60 -15.09 7.22
C ARG A 171 -0.08 -13.69 7.51
N VAL A 172 -0.70 -13.01 8.45
CA VAL A 172 -0.24 -11.72 8.96
C VAL A 172 1.08 -11.92 9.71
N THR A 173 2.13 -11.20 9.29
CA THR A 173 3.51 -11.32 9.80
C THR A 173 4.13 -9.96 10.07
N VAL A 174 3.32 -8.96 10.47
CA VAL A 174 3.83 -7.61 10.75
C VAL A 174 4.93 -7.71 11.81
N PRO A 175 6.16 -7.24 11.50
CA PRO A 175 7.24 -7.29 12.47
C PRO A 175 7.01 -6.25 13.58
N ALA A 176 7.54 -6.51 14.77
CA ALA A 176 7.64 -5.51 15.82
C ALA A 176 8.68 -4.44 15.47
N TYR A 177 8.44 -3.20 15.93
CA TYR A 177 9.41 -2.14 15.79
C TYR A 177 10.67 -2.45 16.64
N ARG A 178 11.86 -2.27 16.05
CA ARG A 178 13.15 -2.49 16.74
C ARG A 178 13.98 -1.23 16.69
N ASP A 179 14.48 -0.82 17.84
CA ASP A 179 15.54 0.18 18.02
C ASP A 179 16.50 -0.28 19.12
N ALA A 180 17.42 0.60 19.56
CA ALA A 180 18.37 0.27 20.61
C ALA A 180 17.71 -0.02 21.98
N GLU A 181 16.51 0.53 22.23
CA GLU A 181 15.74 0.32 23.46
C GLU A 181 14.80 -0.89 23.33
N HIS A 182 14.49 -1.31 22.08
CA HIS A 182 13.57 -2.39 21.76
C HIS A 182 14.22 -3.39 20.81
N PRO A 183 15.25 -4.14 21.28
CA PRO A 183 16.03 -5.02 20.42
C PRO A 183 15.26 -6.23 19.89
N ASP A 184 14.12 -6.56 20.47
CA ASP A 184 13.25 -7.67 20.03
C ASP A 184 12.38 -7.33 18.81
N GLY A 185 12.36 -6.07 18.37
CA GLY A 185 11.64 -5.63 17.19
C GLY A 185 12.32 -6.09 15.90
N ALA A 186 11.84 -5.61 14.76
CA ALA A 186 12.30 -6.01 13.43
C ALA A 186 12.96 -4.88 12.64
N LEU A 187 13.06 -3.68 13.19
CA LEU A 187 13.73 -2.55 12.58
C LEU A 187 15.22 -2.55 12.88
N THR A 188 15.96 -1.85 12.04
CA THR A 188 17.40 -1.67 12.15
C THR A 188 17.78 -0.94 13.43
N PRO A 189 18.86 -1.32 14.13
CA PRO A 189 19.42 -0.52 15.21
C PRO A 189 19.71 0.91 14.77
N GLY A 190 19.42 1.87 15.65
CA GLY A 190 19.64 3.30 15.37
C GLY A 190 18.40 4.08 14.92
N GLY A 191 17.24 3.47 14.91
CA GLY A 191 15.96 4.16 14.72
C GLY A 191 15.68 5.19 15.81
N PRO A 192 14.59 5.99 15.69
CA PRO A 192 14.28 7.04 16.66
C PRO A 192 14.17 6.48 18.07
N ARG A 193 15.02 6.94 18.99
CA ARG A 193 15.15 6.43 20.37
C ARG A 193 13.90 6.58 21.24
N ASN A 194 12.99 7.47 20.86
CA ASN A 194 11.74 7.75 21.55
C ASN A 194 10.55 6.97 21.00
N TYR A 195 10.76 6.03 20.07
CA TYR A 195 9.70 5.16 19.55
C TYR A 195 9.64 3.86 20.36
N THR A 196 8.42 3.49 20.73
CA THR A 196 8.09 2.17 21.30
C THR A 196 7.23 1.39 20.32
N ASN A 197 7.01 0.10 20.54
CA ASN A 197 6.06 -0.69 19.73
C ASN A 197 4.65 -0.08 19.73
N ALA A 198 4.22 0.51 20.84
CA ALA A 198 2.92 1.18 20.97
C ALA A 198 2.87 2.53 20.27
N SER A 199 3.96 3.30 20.29
CA SER A 199 4.08 4.63 19.67
C SER A 199 4.70 4.59 18.27
N SER A 200 5.19 3.43 17.82
CA SER A 200 5.78 3.28 16.51
C SER A 200 4.78 3.60 15.41
N TRP A 201 5.26 4.08 14.28
CA TRP A 201 4.41 4.35 13.14
C TRP A 201 3.69 3.08 12.60
N TYR A 202 4.12 1.86 12.94
CA TYR A 202 3.40 0.62 12.68
C TYR A 202 2.12 0.51 13.51
N GLY A 203 2.16 0.92 14.78
CA GLY A 203 1.01 0.93 15.69
C GLY A 203 0.12 2.16 15.57
N ALA A 204 0.60 3.25 14.99
CA ALA A 204 -0.18 4.45 14.78
C ALA A 204 -1.30 4.24 13.76
N VAL A 205 -2.50 4.74 14.05
CA VAL A 205 -3.60 4.81 13.09
C VAL A 205 -3.32 5.94 12.12
N ASN A 206 -3.24 5.63 10.81
CA ASN A 206 -2.89 6.61 9.78
C ASN A 206 -3.36 6.13 8.40
N ALA A 207 -3.23 6.99 7.37
CA ALA A 207 -3.33 6.56 5.99
C ALA A 207 -2.22 5.55 5.67
N ARG A 208 -2.56 4.50 4.92
CA ARG A 208 -1.62 3.42 4.59
C ARG A 208 -1.65 3.13 3.11
N THR A 209 -0.48 2.74 2.60
CA THR A 209 -0.31 2.18 1.27
C THR A 209 0.31 0.79 1.42
N ALA A 210 -0.19 -0.17 0.66
CA ALA A 210 0.39 -1.50 0.61
C ALA A 210 0.32 -2.09 -0.81
N ILE A 211 1.22 -3.03 -1.08
CA ILE A 211 1.23 -3.82 -2.30
C ILE A 211 1.21 -5.30 -1.93
N GLY A 212 0.34 -6.07 -2.55
CA GLY A 212 0.20 -7.50 -2.31
C GLY A 212 0.14 -8.32 -3.58
N VAL A 213 0.43 -9.60 -3.46
CA VAL A 213 0.39 -10.56 -4.56
C VAL A 213 -0.37 -11.82 -4.16
N SER A 214 -1.08 -12.41 -5.13
CA SER A 214 -1.73 -13.71 -4.97
C SER A 214 -0.72 -14.86 -4.89
N ARG A 215 -1.17 -16.04 -4.47
CA ARG A 215 -0.33 -17.23 -4.32
C ARG A 215 0.32 -17.68 -5.64
N ASP A 216 -0.39 -17.53 -6.74
CA ASP A 216 0.07 -17.88 -8.08
C ASP A 216 0.88 -16.77 -8.77
N GLY A 217 0.99 -15.60 -8.13
CA GLY A 217 1.71 -14.43 -8.65
C GLY A 217 1.02 -13.74 -9.82
N ARG A 218 -0.27 -14.00 -10.07
CA ARG A 218 -0.99 -13.46 -11.23
C ARG A 218 -1.90 -12.28 -10.90
N THR A 219 -2.23 -12.06 -9.63
CA THR A 219 -2.98 -10.89 -9.18
C THR A 219 -2.10 -10.00 -8.34
N LEU A 220 -1.95 -8.75 -8.74
CA LEU A 220 -1.35 -7.70 -7.93
C LEU A 220 -2.48 -6.93 -7.23
N THR A 221 -2.36 -6.72 -5.94
CA THR A 221 -3.31 -5.96 -5.13
C THR A 221 -2.62 -4.68 -4.64
N LEU A 222 -3.10 -3.54 -5.11
CA LEU A 222 -2.69 -2.21 -4.65
C LEU A 222 -3.73 -1.71 -3.68
N PHE A 223 -3.31 -1.27 -2.50
CA PHE A 223 -4.18 -0.93 -1.39
C PHE A 223 -3.85 0.44 -0.82
N THR A 224 -4.88 1.25 -0.59
CA THR A 224 -4.79 2.46 0.22
C THR A 224 -5.93 2.50 1.23
N VAL A 225 -5.68 3.11 2.38
CA VAL A 225 -6.70 3.51 3.34
C VAL A 225 -6.52 4.99 3.67
N ASP A 226 -7.63 5.72 3.65
CA ASP A 226 -7.65 7.15 3.96
C ASP A 226 -7.50 7.40 5.47
N ALA A 227 -6.92 8.55 5.84
CA ALA A 227 -6.95 9.09 7.20
C ALA A 227 -7.62 10.47 7.25
N ARG A 228 -8.40 10.81 6.22
CA ARG A 228 -9.22 12.03 6.11
C ARG A 228 -10.51 11.73 5.31
N GLY A 229 -11.31 12.75 5.10
CA GLY A 229 -12.54 12.59 4.31
C GLY A 229 -13.58 11.66 4.94
N GLY A 230 -13.63 11.59 6.29
CA GLY A 230 -14.52 10.69 7.03
C GLY A 230 -13.94 9.28 7.19
N SER A 231 -12.62 9.15 7.16
CA SER A 231 -11.84 7.96 7.50
C SER A 231 -10.74 8.34 8.49
N GLU A 232 -10.49 7.48 9.45
CA GLU A 232 -9.45 7.68 10.48
C GLU A 232 -8.15 6.93 10.15
N GLY A 233 -8.19 5.98 9.21
CA GLY A 233 -7.05 5.16 8.83
C GLY A 233 -6.97 3.83 9.54
N MET A 234 -5.82 3.17 9.37
CA MET A 234 -5.51 1.87 9.95
C MET A 234 -4.11 1.84 10.55
N THR A 235 -3.88 0.95 11.52
CA THR A 235 -2.54 0.48 11.83
C THR A 235 -2.03 -0.40 10.69
N VAL A 236 -0.71 -0.65 10.62
CA VAL A 236 -0.14 -1.59 9.63
C VAL A 236 -0.70 -3.00 9.83
N GLY A 237 -0.91 -3.41 11.09
CA GLY A 237 -1.51 -4.71 11.42
C GLY A 237 -2.95 -4.86 10.91
N GLU A 238 -3.77 -3.83 11.07
CA GLU A 238 -5.15 -3.84 10.56
C GLU A 238 -5.18 -3.91 9.03
N ALA A 239 -4.30 -3.17 8.34
CA ALA A 239 -4.16 -3.24 6.89
C ALA A 239 -3.76 -4.65 6.42
N ALA A 240 -2.83 -5.31 7.12
CA ALA A 240 -2.43 -6.68 6.83
C ALA A 240 -3.59 -7.68 7.01
N VAL A 241 -4.36 -7.56 8.11
CA VAL A 241 -5.57 -8.37 8.34
C VAL A 241 -6.60 -8.14 7.24
N TRP A 242 -6.84 -6.88 6.86
CA TRP A 242 -7.79 -6.52 5.81
C TRP A 242 -7.41 -7.15 4.46
N LEU A 243 -6.13 -7.05 4.07
CA LEU A 243 -5.60 -7.63 2.84
C LEU A 243 -5.79 -9.15 2.77
N VAL A 244 -5.53 -9.86 3.87
CA VAL A 244 -5.74 -11.33 3.92
C VAL A 244 -7.22 -11.67 3.91
N ALA A 245 -8.01 -11.07 4.81
CA ALA A 245 -9.38 -11.47 5.03
C ALA A 245 -10.33 -11.09 3.89
N LYS A 246 -10.09 -9.95 3.24
CA LYS A 246 -10.98 -9.40 2.21
C LYS A 246 -10.51 -9.68 0.78
N HIS A 247 -9.20 -9.72 0.57
CA HIS A 247 -8.63 -9.75 -0.77
C HIS A 247 -7.77 -11.00 -1.04
N GLY A 248 -7.66 -11.92 -0.08
CA GLY A 248 -6.95 -13.19 -0.25
C GLY A 248 -5.47 -13.05 -0.60
N VAL A 249 -4.85 -11.95 -0.17
CA VAL A 249 -3.45 -11.66 -0.48
C VAL A 249 -2.54 -12.71 0.15
N TRP A 250 -1.58 -13.22 -0.63
CA TRP A 250 -0.64 -14.25 -0.19
C TRP A 250 0.65 -13.69 0.40
N ASN A 251 1.23 -12.68 -0.24
CA ASN A 251 2.34 -11.90 0.30
C ASN A 251 2.03 -10.41 0.13
N ALA A 252 2.36 -9.58 1.11
CA ALA A 252 2.20 -8.14 1.02
C ALA A 252 3.31 -7.38 1.73
N LEU A 253 3.59 -6.18 1.22
CA LEU A 253 4.49 -5.20 1.81
C LEU A 253 3.71 -3.95 2.22
N ASN A 254 4.13 -3.34 3.34
CA ASN A 254 3.77 -1.98 3.68
C ASN A 254 4.65 -1.01 2.89
N LEU A 255 4.04 -0.08 2.17
CA LEU A 255 4.70 0.99 1.40
C LEU A 255 4.67 2.31 2.17
N ASP A 256 5.22 3.38 1.57
CA ASP A 256 5.17 4.71 2.16
C ASP A 256 3.72 5.19 2.33
N GLY A 257 3.40 5.60 3.54
CA GLY A 257 2.05 5.91 3.98
C GLY A 257 1.85 7.37 4.40
N GLY A 258 0.87 7.59 5.26
CA GLY A 258 0.56 8.93 5.75
C GLY A 258 0.23 9.89 4.61
N GLY A 259 0.89 11.05 4.59
CA GLY A 259 0.68 12.06 3.54
C GLY A 259 1.08 11.62 2.14
N SER A 260 1.91 10.59 2.00
CA SER A 260 2.33 10.03 0.71
C SER A 260 1.28 9.11 0.09
N THR A 261 0.32 8.61 0.88
CA THR A 261 -0.73 7.68 0.42
C THR A 261 -1.50 8.27 -0.74
N SER A 262 -1.35 7.69 -1.93
CA SER A 262 -1.92 8.19 -3.18
C SER A 262 -2.19 7.05 -4.15
N MET A 263 -3.45 6.89 -4.56
CA MET A 263 -3.86 6.03 -5.67
C MET A 263 -4.51 6.90 -6.73
N ALA A 264 -3.99 6.88 -7.95
CA ALA A 264 -4.49 7.65 -9.07
C ALA A 264 -5.13 6.75 -10.12
N LEU A 265 -6.17 7.25 -10.77
CA LEU A 265 -6.87 6.56 -11.85
C LEU A 265 -7.23 7.56 -12.96
N ALA A 266 -6.99 7.18 -14.20
CA ALA A 266 -7.51 7.89 -15.35
C ALA A 266 -8.99 7.54 -15.53
N ASP A 267 -9.82 8.55 -15.74
CA ASP A 267 -11.23 8.35 -16.08
C ASP A 267 -11.34 7.70 -17.47
N PRO A 268 -12.02 6.55 -17.60
CA PRO A 268 -12.07 5.83 -18.88
C PRO A 268 -12.79 6.58 -20.01
N ALA A 269 -13.60 7.59 -19.69
CA ALA A 269 -14.35 8.34 -20.67
C ALA A 269 -13.60 9.59 -21.15
N THR A 270 -12.90 10.27 -20.25
CA THR A 270 -12.25 11.57 -20.50
C THR A 270 -10.72 11.49 -20.54
N GLY A 271 -10.12 10.46 -19.96
CA GLY A 271 -8.68 10.35 -19.76
C GLY A 271 -8.13 11.23 -18.64
N ALA A 272 -8.98 11.99 -17.93
CA ALA A 272 -8.55 12.84 -16.83
C ALA A 272 -8.07 11.99 -15.65
N VAL A 273 -6.85 12.25 -15.16
CA VAL A 273 -6.28 11.52 -14.02
C VAL A 273 -6.58 12.26 -12.72
N SER A 274 -7.09 11.56 -11.74
CA SER A 274 -7.37 12.08 -10.41
C SER A 274 -7.02 11.06 -9.32
N LEU A 275 -6.93 11.52 -8.06
CA LEU A 275 -6.83 10.61 -6.92
C LEU A 275 -8.14 9.85 -6.73
N VAL A 276 -8.03 8.57 -6.47
CA VAL A 276 -9.12 7.69 -6.02
C VAL A 276 -9.35 7.89 -4.53
N ASN A 277 -8.27 7.99 -3.78
CA ASN A 277 -8.28 8.16 -2.32
C ASN A 277 -8.27 9.64 -1.91
N THR A 278 -8.55 9.92 -0.64
CA THR A 278 -8.44 11.26 -0.05
C THR A 278 -7.06 11.44 0.58
N SER A 279 -6.25 12.32 -0.02
CA SER A 279 -4.91 12.61 0.51
C SER A 279 -4.97 13.20 1.91
N SER A 280 -4.10 12.74 2.80
CA SER A 280 -3.93 13.32 4.14
C SER A 280 -2.93 14.48 4.20
N ASP A 281 -2.29 14.83 3.07
CA ASP A 281 -1.38 15.98 2.95
C ASP A 281 -2.09 17.16 2.28
N ASN A 282 -2.21 17.14 0.97
CA ASN A 282 -2.91 18.17 0.21
C ASN A 282 -3.83 17.53 -0.85
N PRO A 283 -4.82 18.27 -1.40
CA PRO A 283 -5.80 17.69 -2.34
C PRO A 283 -5.21 17.07 -3.60
N ALA A 284 -4.05 17.55 -4.06
CA ALA A 284 -3.36 17.00 -5.24
C ALA A 284 -2.48 15.77 -4.91
N GLY A 285 -2.31 15.46 -3.62
CA GLY A 285 -1.35 14.48 -3.11
C GLY A 285 0.03 15.08 -2.87
N ARG A 286 0.84 14.37 -2.11
CA ARG A 286 2.24 14.74 -1.86
C ARG A 286 3.10 14.39 -3.07
N SER A 287 4.11 15.23 -3.35
CA SER A 287 5.20 14.85 -4.24
C SER A 287 6.06 13.78 -3.57
N VAL A 288 6.02 12.56 -4.11
CA VAL A 288 6.73 11.37 -3.63
C VAL A 288 7.88 11.03 -4.56
N ALA A 289 8.84 10.26 -4.07
CA ALA A 289 10.02 9.90 -4.85
C ALA A 289 9.72 8.85 -5.93
N SER A 290 8.76 7.97 -5.70
CA SER A 290 8.37 6.97 -6.69
C SER A 290 6.90 6.64 -6.65
N SER A 291 6.37 6.31 -7.82
CA SER A 291 5.04 5.75 -8.02
C SER A 291 5.13 4.58 -9.00
N LEU A 292 4.29 3.58 -8.79
CA LEU A 292 4.10 2.45 -9.70
C LEU A 292 2.90 2.75 -10.59
N ALA A 293 3.13 2.82 -11.91
CA ALA A 293 2.08 3.02 -12.90
C ALA A 293 1.66 1.70 -13.56
N ILE A 294 0.40 1.62 -13.94
CA ILE A 294 -0.23 0.46 -14.57
C ILE A 294 -0.85 0.88 -15.90
N TYR A 295 -0.47 0.20 -16.97
CA TYR A 295 -1.08 0.33 -18.29
C TYR A 295 -2.11 -0.80 -18.49
N ALA A 296 -3.25 -0.45 -19.06
CA ALA A 296 -4.33 -1.39 -19.37
C ALA A 296 -5.13 -0.90 -20.58
N HIS A 297 -5.76 -1.83 -21.29
CA HIS A 297 -6.63 -1.45 -22.40
C HIS A 297 -7.99 -0.95 -21.91
N ALA A 298 -8.56 0.00 -22.63
CA ALA A 298 -9.94 0.43 -22.40
C ALA A 298 -10.91 -0.73 -22.56
N VAL A 299 -11.96 -0.76 -21.75
CA VAL A 299 -13.05 -1.73 -21.91
C VAL A 299 -13.75 -1.47 -23.24
N PRO A 300 -13.90 -2.47 -24.12
CA PRO A 300 -14.59 -2.30 -25.39
C PRO A 300 -16.02 -1.80 -25.18
N ARG A 301 -16.36 -0.67 -25.81
CA ARG A 301 -17.76 -0.21 -25.82
C ARG A 301 -18.53 -1.10 -26.79
N LEU A 302 -19.55 -1.79 -26.30
CA LEU A 302 -20.51 -2.44 -27.19
C LEU A 302 -21.11 -1.36 -28.09
N ARG A 303 -20.87 -1.43 -29.39
CA ARG A 303 -21.60 -0.58 -30.35
C ARG A 303 -23.06 -0.96 -30.24
N ARG A 304 -23.88 -0.05 -29.78
CA ARG A 304 -25.35 -0.15 -29.85
C ARG A 304 -25.82 0.08 -31.27
#